data_52744ce3fe3a29af85e1f2e8180ac145
#
_entry.id   52744ce3fe3a29af85e1f2e8180ac145
#
_cell.length_a   1.000
_cell.length_b   1.000
_cell.length_c   1.000
_cell.angle_alpha   90.00
_cell.angle_beta   90.00
_cell.angle_gamma   90.00
#
_symmetry.space_group_name_H-M   'P 1'
#
loop_
_entity.id
_entity.type
_entity.pdbx_description
1 polymer ?
#
loop_
_entity_poly.entity_id
_entity_poly.type
_entity_poly.pdbx_seq_one_letter_code
_entity_poly.pdbx_strand_id
1 'polypeptide(L)'
;GDGISIRLDSISDKKFHLEQKINERLRALSDRIISEIKVIKSDRVTFFDLVDKERFYLVTGGSEERVNPRWDIDIYCTVTDEGDSYRFLMQMVNKTPVNGKSNIGYLPKVFNAGIDVVGDDSVEFQNIKLDYFKNSYRKRPMVHVVAENTSAAYHEEDNSIRTDNIPRYYQMRLKAKDALTQYVTFEKLIQDPVGNLTVIYEEMKSDYEKCVYEFNHTRFQTVNAKERFKDALENYQHEIGRFRKGIDQIEYRDFVKKAFVYMNKTFMTKLAGEHRQISGWRLFQIVFIVSLICEMIRSEYKNDPNIAEADIETANLLYFPTGGGKTEAFLGACVFNMFFDRLRGKNDGI
;
A
#
# COMPACT_ATOMS: atom_id res chain seq x y z
N GLY A 1 26.72 9.92 18.47
CA GLY A 1 26.08 8.86 19.23
C GLY A 1 27.00 7.67 19.33
N ASP A 2 27.12 7.09 20.53
CA ASP A 2 27.97 5.92 20.71
C ASP A 2 27.28 4.70 20.09
N GLY A 3 27.82 4.24 18.98
CA GLY A 3 27.38 3.01 18.32
C GLY A 3 28.06 1.77 18.92
N ILE A 4 27.42 0.62 18.78
CA ILE A 4 28.10 -0.67 18.93
C ILE A 4 28.58 -1.12 17.55
N SER A 5 29.88 -1.40 17.45
CA SER A 5 30.40 -2.11 16.30
C SER A 5 30.35 -3.62 16.58
N ILE A 6 29.58 -4.36 15.80
CA ILE A 6 29.60 -5.82 15.79
C ILE A 6 30.36 -6.24 14.55
N ARG A 7 31.58 -6.76 14.74
CA ARG A 7 32.36 -7.33 13.64
C ARG A 7 31.96 -8.78 13.45
N LEU A 8 31.46 -9.11 12.28
CA LEU A 8 31.18 -10.47 11.86
C LEU A 8 32.45 -11.03 11.18
N ASP A 9 33.31 -11.68 11.97
CA ASP A 9 34.63 -12.11 11.50
C ASP A 9 34.61 -13.31 10.54
N SER A 10 33.47 -14.00 10.36
CA SER A 10 33.22 -14.92 9.27
C SER A 10 31.77 -15.39 9.22
N ILE A 11 31.25 -15.59 8.03
CA ILE A 11 29.92 -16.17 7.74
C ILE A 11 29.87 -17.68 8.11
N SER A 12 30.99 -18.26 8.52
CA SER A 12 31.09 -19.70 8.88
C SER A 12 30.57 -20.04 10.27
N ASP A 13 30.25 -19.05 11.10
CA ASP A 13 29.63 -19.31 12.39
C ASP A 13 28.19 -19.76 12.21
N LYS A 14 27.86 -20.93 12.78
CA LYS A 14 26.49 -21.44 12.74
C LYS A 14 25.54 -20.35 13.24
N LYS A 15 24.39 -20.19 12.55
CA LYS A 15 23.31 -19.23 12.83
C LYS A 15 23.10 -18.94 14.33
N PHE A 16 23.09 -19.99 15.16
CA PHE A 16 22.87 -19.86 16.61
C PHE A 16 23.95 -19.03 17.30
N HIS A 17 25.24 -19.22 16.96
CA HIS A 17 26.34 -18.48 17.55
C HIS A 17 26.32 -17.01 17.14
N LEU A 18 25.93 -16.72 15.89
CA LEU A 18 25.81 -15.37 15.38
C LEU A 18 24.70 -14.59 16.12
N GLU A 19 23.51 -15.17 16.21
CA GLU A 19 22.37 -14.58 16.91
C GLU A 19 22.68 -14.35 18.40
N GLN A 20 23.28 -15.33 19.09
CA GLN A 20 23.67 -15.22 20.50
C GLN A 20 24.68 -14.09 20.69
N LYS A 21 25.76 -14.06 19.90
CA LYS A 21 26.82 -13.04 19.97
C LYS A 21 26.28 -11.63 19.76
N ILE A 22 25.37 -11.46 18.79
CA ILE A 22 24.70 -10.17 18.54
C ILE A 22 23.85 -9.78 19.76
N ASN A 23 23.01 -10.68 20.28
CA ASN A 23 22.10 -10.37 21.37
C ASN A 23 22.83 -10.11 22.70
N GLU A 24 23.95 -10.78 22.98
CA GLU A 24 24.78 -10.48 24.14
C GLU A 24 25.33 -9.03 24.11
N ARG A 25 25.80 -8.59 22.94
CA ARG A 25 26.27 -7.22 22.76
C ARG A 25 25.14 -6.18 22.76
N LEU A 26 23.97 -6.51 22.18
CA LEU A 26 22.79 -5.64 22.22
C LEU A 26 22.27 -5.48 23.67
N ARG A 27 22.32 -6.54 24.48
CA ARG A 27 21.96 -6.46 25.91
C ARG A 27 22.90 -5.54 26.66
N ALA A 28 24.21 -5.68 26.48
CA ALA A 28 25.19 -4.80 27.08
C ALA A 28 25.00 -3.33 26.66
N LEU A 29 24.58 -3.09 25.37
CA LEU A 29 24.20 -1.76 24.90
C LEU A 29 22.97 -1.24 25.62
N SER A 30 21.93 -2.06 25.70
CA SER A 30 20.69 -1.68 26.40
C SER A 30 20.97 -1.26 27.83
N ASP A 31 21.75 -2.05 28.59
CA ASP A 31 22.14 -1.75 29.94
C ASP A 31 22.93 -0.42 30.04
N ARG A 32 23.83 -0.15 29.08
CA ARG A 32 24.58 1.11 28.99
C ARG A 32 23.64 2.28 28.69
N ILE A 33 22.77 2.17 27.69
CA ILE A 33 21.79 3.21 27.35
C ILE A 33 20.92 3.53 28.55
N ILE A 34 20.41 2.52 29.27
CA ILE A 34 19.60 2.70 30.47
C ILE A 34 20.38 3.44 31.57
N SER A 35 21.66 3.11 31.75
CA SER A 35 22.51 3.78 32.74
C SER A 35 22.84 5.23 32.37
N GLU A 36 22.88 5.54 31.08
CA GLU A 36 23.21 6.87 30.54
C GLU A 36 21.99 7.75 30.32
N ILE A 37 20.77 7.20 30.32
CA ILE A 37 19.53 7.99 30.33
C ILE A 37 19.48 8.76 31.67
N LYS A 38 20.23 9.83 31.72
CA LYS A 38 20.12 10.81 32.81
C LYS A 38 18.85 11.60 32.56
N VAL A 39 18.02 11.68 33.60
CA VAL A 39 17.00 12.72 33.65
C VAL A 39 17.75 14.03 33.49
N ILE A 40 17.65 14.67 32.35
CA ILE A 40 18.29 15.97 32.11
C ILE A 40 17.56 16.94 33.01
N LYS A 41 18.12 17.19 34.19
CA LYS A 41 17.76 18.35 35.00
C LYS A 41 18.31 19.59 34.28
N SER A 42 17.57 20.06 33.31
CA SER A 42 17.83 21.35 32.71
C SER A 42 17.05 22.40 33.50
N ASP A 43 17.70 23.46 33.94
CA ASP A 43 17.07 24.56 34.67
C ASP A 43 16.07 25.36 33.78
N ARG A 44 15.86 24.99 32.52
CA ARG A 44 15.09 25.78 31.58
C ARG A 44 13.85 25.12 31.00
N VAL A 45 13.88 23.84 30.69
CA VAL A 45 12.70 23.05 30.28
C VAL A 45 12.98 21.59 30.60
N THR A 46 12.28 21.05 31.57
CA THR A 46 12.35 19.62 31.83
C THR A 46 11.22 18.90 31.12
N PHE A 47 11.38 17.62 30.81
CA PHE A 47 10.29 16.77 30.39
C PHE A 47 9.07 16.91 31.32
N PHE A 48 9.29 17.25 32.58
CA PHE A 48 8.26 17.47 33.60
C PHE A 48 7.51 18.80 33.47
N ASP A 49 8.09 19.79 32.82
CA ASP A 49 7.41 21.05 32.57
C ASP A 49 6.43 20.90 31.38
N LEU A 50 6.63 19.87 30.53
CA LEU A 50 5.74 19.50 29.45
C LEU A 50 4.63 18.55 29.89
N VAL A 51 4.76 17.92 31.06
CA VAL A 51 3.79 16.99 31.65
C VAL A 51 3.43 17.53 33.01
N ASP A 52 2.12 17.73 33.26
CA ASP A 52 1.60 18.12 34.55
C ASP A 52 2.25 17.31 35.68
N LYS A 53 2.93 18.00 36.63
CA LYS A 53 3.66 17.39 37.72
C LYS A 53 2.82 16.39 38.51
N GLU A 54 1.57 16.71 38.82
CA GLU A 54 0.66 15.81 39.54
C GLU A 54 0.41 14.51 38.79
N ARG A 55 0.27 14.58 37.51
CA ARG A 55 0.04 13.40 36.64
C ARG A 55 1.28 12.54 36.52
N PHE A 56 2.46 13.15 36.48
CA PHE A 56 3.71 12.42 36.50
C PHE A 56 3.92 11.64 37.78
N TYR A 57 3.65 12.26 38.94
CA TYR A 57 3.70 11.61 40.25
C TYR A 57 2.71 10.44 40.33
N LEU A 58 1.55 10.55 39.77
CA LEU A 58 0.57 9.46 39.71
C LEU A 58 1.06 8.27 38.86
N VAL A 59 1.77 8.53 37.78
CA VAL A 59 2.32 7.49 36.87
C VAL A 59 3.59 6.83 37.48
N THR A 60 4.41 7.57 38.18
CA THR A 60 5.68 7.09 38.76
C THR A 60 5.60 6.60 40.18
N GLY A 61 4.45 6.71 40.85
CA GLY A 61 4.21 6.21 42.22
C GLY A 61 4.69 7.11 43.36
N GLY A 62 4.88 8.40 43.10
CA GLY A 62 4.70 9.46 44.12
C GLY A 62 5.74 9.69 45.19
N SER A 63 7.05 9.48 44.97
CA SER A 63 8.07 10.03 45.88
C SER A 63 9.21 10.69 45.09
N GLU A 64 9.72 11.82 45.60
CA GLU A 64 10.83 12.55 44.96
C GLU A 64 12.09 11.68 44.75
N GLU A 65 12.33 10.70 45.60
CA GLU A 65 13.43 9.73 45.45
C GLU A 65 13.19 8.67 44.37
N ARG A 66 11.94 8.51 43.88
CA ARG A 66 11.55 7.54 42.85
C ARG A 66 11.34 8.17 41.47
N VAL A 67 11.77 9.37 41.25
CA VAL A 67 11.57 10.16 40.00
C VAL A 67 12.47 9.72 38.86
N ASN A 68 13.31 8.72 39.02
CA ASN A 68 13.95 8.08 37.87
C ASN A 68 13.08 6.92 37.43
N PRO A 69 12.26 7.08 36.37
CA PRO A 69 11.60 5.94 35.79
C PRO A 69 12.69 4.92 35.44
N ARG A 70 12.57 3.72 35.95
CA ARG A 70 13.43 2.63 35.51
C ARG A 70 13.00 2.32 34.10
N TRP A 71 13.68 2.91 33.14
CA TRP A 71 13.52 2.58 31.74
C TRP A 71 13.90 1.12 31.57
N ASP A 72 13.03 0.37 30.93
CA ASP A 72 13.25 -1.01 30.56
C ASP A 72 13.12 -1.09 29.03
N ILE A 73 14.27 -1.08 28.37
CA ILE A 73 14.37 -1.12 26.90
C ILE A 73 15.15 -2.38 26.53
N ASP A 74 14.51 -3.23 25.77
CA ASP A 74 15.13 -4.40 25.18
C ASP A 74 15.46 -4.15 23.71
N ILE A 75 16.67 -4.51 23.33
CA ILE A 75 17.11 -4.51 21.94
C ILE A 75 17.57 -5.93 21.63
N TYR A 76 16.94 -6.55 20.63
CA TYR A 76 17.26 -7.89 20.22
C TYR A 76 17.25 -8.07 18.71
N CYS A 77 17.96 -9.09 18.28
CA CYS A 77 18.09 -9.46 16.89
C CYS A 77 17.74 -10.94 16.72
N THR A 78 16.92 -11.24 15.73
CA THR A 78 16.70 -12.61 15.27
C THR A 78 17.35 -12.77 13.91
N VAL A 79 18.10 -13.85 13.72
CA VAL A 79 18.78 -14.16 12.47
C VAL A 79 18.12 -15.36 11.79
N THR A 80 17.75 -15.20 10.52
CA THR A 80 17.23 -16.29 9.71
C THR A 80 18.21 -16.60 8.58
N ASP A 81 18.59 -17.86 8.46
CA ASP A 81 19.44 -18.35 7.37
C ASP A 81 18.57 -18.58 6.13
N GLU A 82 18.91 -17.92 5.02
CA GLU A 82 18.22 -18.07 3.72
C GLU A 82 19.07 -18.81 2.67
N GLY A 83 20.15 -19.45 3.12
CA GLY A 83 21.07 -20.22 2.29
C GLY A 83 22.25 -19.39 1.82
N ASP A 84 22.04 -18.45 0.91
CA ASP A 84 23.10 -17.59 0.36
C ASP A 84 23.24 -16.27 1.13
N SER A 85 22.36 -16.02 2.09
CA SER A 85 22.31 -14.78 2.86
C SER A 85 21.65 -14.97 4.22
N TYR A 86 21.81 -13.97 5.09
CA TYR A 86 21.15 -13.94 6.39
C TYR A 86 20.16 -12.79 6.43
N ARG A 87 18.97 -13.07 6.97
CA ARG A 87 17.98 -12.04 7.30
C ARG A 87 18.06 -11.69 8.76
N PHE A 88 18.24 -10.41 9.05
CA PHE A 88 18.26 -9.86 10.40
C PHE A 88 16.93 -9.17 10.70
N LEU A 89 16.28 -9.55 11.79
CA LEU A 89 15.17 -8.83 12.37
C LEU A 89 15.65 -8.16 13.65
N MET A 90 15.83 -6.84 13.60
CA MET A 90 16.24 -6.04 14.75
C MET A 90 15.01 -5.34 15.35
N GLN A 91 14.84 -5.44 16.66
CA GLN A 91 13.72 -4.85 17.36
C GLN A 91 14.21 -4.12 18.61
N MET A 92 13.63 -2.94 18.84
CA MET A 92 13.76 -2.20 20.09
C MET A 92 12.39 -2.12 20.76
N VAL A 93 12.27 -2.65 21.94
CA VAL A 93 11.02 -2.74 22.69
C VAL A 93 11.13 -2.00 24.00
N ASN A 94 10.27 -1.03 24.20
CA ASN A 94 10.13 -0.35 25.46
C ASN A 94 9.22 -1.17 26.39
N LYS A 95 9.82 -1.83 27.40
CA LYS A 95 9.13 -2.64 28.41
C LYS A 95 8.90 -1.89 29.72
N THR A 96 9.20 -0.60 29.75
CA THR A 96 9.04 0.22 30.95
C THR A 96 7.67 0.03 31.57
N PRO A 97 7.58 -0.42 32.84
CA PRO A 97 6.29 -0.76 33.45
C PRO A 97 5.38 0.46 33.55
N VAL A 98 4.14 0.27 33.22
CA VAL A 98 3.08 1.26 33.39
C VAL A 98 2.30 0.90 34.64
N ASN A 99 2.37 1.74 35.68
CA ASN A 99 1.56 1.54 36.88
C ASN A 99 0.07 1.66 36.54
N GLY A 100 -0.70 0.61 36.80
CA GLY A 100 -2.03 0.27 36.30
C GLY A 100 -3.20 1.23 36.52
N LYS A 101 -2.95 2.53 36.68
CA LYS A 101 -3.99 3.58 36.76
C LYS A 101 -3.81 4.68 35.70
N SER A 102 -2.92 4.51 34.75
CA SER A 102 -2.65 5.53 33.74
C SER A 102 -3.59 5.40 32.54
N ASN A 103 -4.23 6.49 32.18
CA ASN A 103 -4.82 6.64 30.85
C ASN A 103 -3.75 6.44 29.78
N ILE A 104 -4.12 5.85 28.64
CA ILE A 104 -3.26 5.52 27.48
C ILE A 104 -2.34 6.69 27.04
N GLY A 105 -2.71 7.94 27.36
CA GLY A 105 -1.92 9.14 27.04
C GLY A 105 -0.64 9.35 27.86
N TYR A 106 -0.39 8.59 28.92
CA TYR A 106 0.73 8.76 29.87
C TYR A 106 1.70 7.58 29.88
N LEU A 107 1.71 6.78 28.83
CA LEU A 107 2.70 5.72 28.68
C LEU A 107 4.10 6.34 28.58
N PRO A 108 5.11 5.79 29.28
CA PRO A 108 6.48 6.21 29.12
C PRO A 108 6.91 6.02 27.66
N LYS A 109 7.32 7.10 27.00
CA LYS A 109 7.67 7.11 25.58
C LYS A 109 9.16 7.42 25.43
N VAL A 110 9.83 6.65 24.61
CA VAL A 110 11.18 6.94 24.16
C VAL A 110 11.08 7.73 22.85
N PHE A 111 11.67 8.92 22.82
CA PHE A 111 11.70 9.76 21.64
C PHE A 111 13.07 9.68 20.95
N ASN A 112 13.11 9.94 19.67
CA ASN A 112 14.30 9.89 18.83
C ASN A 112 15.04 8.55 18.91
N ALA A 113 14.28 7.47 19.11
CA ALA A 113 14.81 6.13 19.05
C ALA A 113 14.98 5.70 17.60
N GLY A 114 16.14 5.17 17.27
CA GLY A 114 16.44 4.68 15.94
C GLY A 114 17.43 3.53 15.97
N ILE A 115 17.49 2.79 14.89
CA ILE A 115 18.45 1.72 14.66
C ILE A 115 19.19 2.05 13.37
N ASP A 116 20.52 2.19 13.49
CA ASP A 116 21.41 2.37 12.35
C ASP A 116 22.29 1.13 12.23
N VAL A 117 22.35 0.54 11.06
CA VAL A 117 23.21 -0.61 10.75
C VAL A 117 24.16 -0.18 9.65
N VAL A 118 25.45 -0.24 9.93
CA VAL A 118 26.51 0.13 8.98
C VAL A 118 27.27 -1.13 8.61
N GLY A 119 27.33 -1.41 7.31
CA GLY A 119 28.18 -2.46 6.75
C GLY A 119 29.55 -1.90 6.40
N ASP A 120 30.59 -2.69 6.60
CA ASP A 120 31.90 -2.41 6.00
C ASP A 120 31.97 -2.96 4.55
N ASP A 121 33.12 -2.85 3.89
CA ASP A 121 33.32 -3.29 2.51
C ASP A 121 33.09 -4.79 2.29
N SER A 122 32.99 -5.60 3.34
CA SER A 122 32.71 -7.03 3.28
C SER A 122 31.23 -7.38 3.38
N VAL A 123 30.37 -6.40 3.68
CA VAL A 123 28.92 -6.58 3.85
C VAL A 123 28.18 -6.03 2.66
N GLU A 124 27.39 -6.86 2.01
CA GLU A 124 26.47 -6.48 0.94
C GLU A 124 25.03 -6.58 1.43
N PHE A 125 24.32 -5.46 1.49
CA PHE A 125 22.89 -5.44 1.77
C PHE A 125 22.11 -5.84 0.53
N GLN A 126 21.49 -7.01 0.57
CA GLN A 126 20.73 -7.55 -0.55
C GLN A 126 19.33 -6.96 -0.65
N ASN A 127 18.81 -6.91 -1.88
CA ASN A 127 17.43 -6.51 -2.12
C ASN A 127 16.43 -7.58 -1.70
N ILE A 128 15.42 -7.17 -0.95
CA ILE A 128 14.25 -7.98 -0.60
C ILE A 128 13.14 -7.68 -1.60
N LYS A 129 12.66 -8.70 -2.30
CA LYS A 129 11.53 -8.56 -3.21
C LYS A 129 10.22 -8.66 -2.43
N LEU A 130 9.57 -7.51 -2.24
CA LEU A 130 8.31 -7.42 -1.48
C LEU A 130 7.09 -7.80 -2.29
N ASP A 131 7.11 -7.52 -3.58
CA ASP A 131 6.00 -7.79 -4.46
C ASP A 131 6.49 -8.38 -5.78
N TYR A 132 5.89 -9.48 -6.16
CA TYR A 132 6.20 -10.20 -7.39
C TYR A 132 5.22 -9.84 -8.51
N PHE A 133 4.06 -9.27 -8.17
CA PHE A 133 3.09 -8.86 -9.15
C PHE A 133 3.48 -7.50 -9.73
N LYS A 134 3.88 -7.45 -11.00
CA LYS A 134 4.41 -6.26 -11.67
C LYS A 134 3.46 -5.06 -11.65
N ASN A 135 2.16 -5.33 -11.72
CA ASN A 135 1.13 -4.31 -11.77
C ASN A 135 0.70 -3.85 -10.37
N SER A 136 1.38 -4.29 -9.32
CA SER A 136 1.10 -3.83 -7.97
C SER A 136 1.48 -2.36 -7.80
N TYR A 137 0.53 -1.59 -7.28
CA TYR A 137 0.71 -0.17 -6.95
C TYR A 137 0.91 0.06 -5.44
N ARG A 138 0.79 -1.00 -4.65
CA ARG A 138 0.71 -0.90 -3.19
C ARG A 138 2.07 -0.79 -2.52
N LYS A 139 3.13 -1.34 -3.12
CA LYS A 139 4.45 -1.43 -2.49
C LYS A 139 5.56 -1.22 -3.52
N ARG A 140 6.71 -0.74 -3.05
CA ARG A 140 7.94 -0.83 -3.84
C ARG A 140 8.23 -2.31 -4.10
N PRO A 141 8.54 -2.70 -5.33
CA PRO A 141 8.78 -4.11 -5.65
C PRO A 141 10.03 -4.65 -4.97
N MET A 142 11.04 -3.81 -4.74
CA MET A 142 12.31 -4.18 -4.14
C MET A 142 12.76 -3.13 -3.12
N VAL A 143 13.25 -3.57 -1.98
CA VAL A 143 13.82 -2.75 -0.91
C VAL A 143 14.97 -3.49 -0.25
N HIS A 144 15.93 -2.80 0.37
CA HIS A 144 16.98 -3.42 1.18
C HIS A 144 16.51 -3.69 2.62
N VAL A 145 15.48 -2.97 3.07
CA VAL A 145 14.97 -3.05 4.43
C VAL A 145 13.47 -2.89 4.48
N VAL A 146 12.83 -3.61 5.40
CA VAL A 146 11.43 -3.44 5.79
C VAL A 146 11.40 -2.96 7.23
N ALA A 147 10.70 -1.87 7.49
CA ALA A 147 10.53 -1.34 8.83
C ALA A 147 9.04 -1.34 9.22
N GLU A 148 8.76 -1.67 10.48
CA GLU A 148 7.44 -1.60 11.09
C GLU A 148 7.41 -0.45 12.10
N ASN A 149 6.31 0.30 12.11
CA ASN A 149 6.10 1.48 12.98
C ASN A 149 7.10 2.63 12.78
N THR A 150 7.96 2.55 11.78
CA THR A 150 8.94 3.57 11.40
C THR A 150 9.22 3.47 9.90
N SER A 151 10.10 4.31 9.39
CA SER A 151 10.69 4.15 8.06
C SER A 151 12.16 3.80 8.20
N ALA A 152 12.68 3.03 7.27
CA ALA A 152 14.10 2.80 7.14
C ALA A 152 14.52 2.90 5.66
N ALA A 153 15.74 3.36 5.42
CA ALA A 153 16.31 3.48 4.09
C ALA A 153 17.74 2.96 4.05
N TYR A 154 18.10 2.41 2.91
CA TYR A 154 19.48 2.09 2.59
C TYR A 154 20.16 3.32 1.98
N HIS A 155 21.36 3.61 2.44
CA HIS A 155 22.24 4.69 1.99
C HIS A 155 23.47 4.06 1.36
N GLU A 156 23.58 4.17 0.04
CA GLU A 156 24.64 3.57 -0.74
C GLU A 156 26.00 4.23 -0.46
N GLU A 157 25.99 5.54 -0.18
CA GLU A 157 27.18 6.36 0.04
C GLU A 157 28.06 5.93 1.22
N ASP A 158 27.48 5.30 2.23
CA ASP A 158 28.18 4.82 3.42
C ASP A 158 27.79 3.39 3.82
N ASN A 159 27.19 2.66 2.90
CA ASN A 159 26.75 1.28 3.06
C ASN A 159 25.99 1.08 4.37
N SER A 160 24.95 1.88 4.60
CA SER A 160 24.19 1.84 5.86
C SER A 160 22.68 1.72 5.64
N ILE A 161 22.02 1.13 6.64
CA ILE A 161 20.56 1.13 6.77
C ILE A 161 20.23 1.95 8.01
N ARG A 162 19.43 3.00 7.85
CA ARG A 162 19.03 3.90 8.95
C ARG A 162 17.53 4.00 9.06
N THR A 163 17.06 4.05 10.30
CA THR A 163 15.67 4.34 10.59
C THR A 163 15.41 5.83 10.61
N ASP A 164 14.21 6.23 10.16
CA ASP A 164 13.72 7.60 10.23
C ASP A 164 12.72 7.75 11.40
N ASN A 165 12.72 8.92 12.05
CA ASN A 165 11.78 9.23 13.12
C ASN A 165 10.32 9.37 12.66
N ILE A 166 10.11 9.60 11.35
CA ILE A 166 8.79 9.78 10.75
C ILE A 166 8.56 8.68 9.73
N PRO A 167 7.50 7.87 9.87
CA PRO A 167 7.13 6.89 8.86
C PRO A 167 6.89 7.56 7.50
N ARG A 168 7.53 7.05 6.46
CA ARG A 168 7.37 7.52 5.08
C ARG A 168 6.69 6.45 4.25
N TYR A 169 5.67 6.84 3.52
CA TYR A 169 5.00 5.98 2.55
C TYR A 169 5.32 6.43 1.13
N TYR A 170 5.76 5.50 0.30
CA TYR A 170 6.01 5.74 -1.10
C TYR A 170 4.89 5.15 -1.95
N GLN A 171 4.13 6.02 -2.57
CA GLN A 171 3.12 5.59 -3.51
C GLN A 171 3.72 5.51 -4.91
N MET A 172 3.66 4.33 -5.52
CA MET A 172 4.08 4.14 -6.91
C MET A 172 3.13 4.89 -7.85
N ARG A 173 3.71 5.51 -8.86
CA ARG A 173 2.92 6.13 -9.94
C ARG A 173 2.73 5.11 -11.05
N LEU A 174 1.48 4.90 -11.43
CA LEU A 174 1.13 4.09 -12.59
C LEU A 174 1.11 4.98 -13.83
N LYS A 175 1.71 4.50 -14.90
CA LYS A 175 1.65 5.12 -16.23
C LYS A 175 0.71 4.28 -17.11
N ALA A 176 -0.22 4.94 -17.78
CA ALA A 176 -1.06 4.27 -18.76
C ALA A 176 -0.22 3.75 -19.94
N LYS A 177 -0.67 2.66 -20.57
CA LYS A 177 -0.08 2.20 -21.84
C LYS A 177 -0.49 3.18 -22.93
N ASP A 178 0.46 3.98 -23.40
CA ASP A 178 0.22 5.05 -24.38
C ASP A 178 -0.49 4.54 -25.65
N ALA A 179 -0.17 3.33 -26.11
CA ALA A 179 -0.78 2.69 -27.26
C ALA A 179 -2.30 2.48 -27.13
N LEU A 180 -2.82 2.35 -25.91
CA LEU A 180 -4.24 2.14 -25.65
C LEU A 180 -5.05 3.44 -25.53
N THR A 181 -4.39 4.57 -25.28
CA THR A 181 -5.09 5.85 -25.02
C THR A 181 -5.90 6.31 -26.24
N GLN A 182 -5.48 5.95 -27.44
CA GLN A 182 -6.21 6.25 -28.67
C GLN A 182 -7.58 5.59 -28.77
N TYR A 183 -7.82 4.45 -28.10
CA TYR A 183 -9.09 3.71 -28.13
C TYR A 183 -10.12 4.23 -27.12
N VAL A 184 -9.72 5.07 -26.18
CA VAL A 184 -10.60 5.63 -25.15
C VAL A 184 -10.97 7.08 -25.38
N THR A 185 -10.74 7.61 -26.59
CA THR A 185 -11.23 8.94 -26.96
C THR A 185 -12.76 8.93 -27.03
N PHE A 186 -13.39 10.04 -26.62
CA PHE A 186 -14.85 10.16 -26.66
C PHE A 186 -15.40 9.89 -28.05
N GLU A 187 -14.75 10.42 -29.09
CA GLU A 187 -15.16 10.24 -30.46
C GLU A 187 -15.19 8.75 -30.86
N LYS A 188 -14.14 7.99 -30.61
CA LYS A 188 -14.08 6.55 -30.93
C LYS A 188 -15.09 5.74 -30.14
N LEU A 189 -15.29 6.06 -28.87
CA LEU A 189 -16.28 5.37 -28.03
C LEU A 189 -17.74 5.73 -28.41
N ILE A 190 -17.97 6.85 -29.10
CA ILE A 190 -19.26 7.21 -29.68
C ILE A 190 -19.47 6.44 -30.97
N GLN A 191 -18.45 6.34 -31.82
CA GLN A 191 -18.55 5.70 -33.15
C GLN A 191 -18.65 4.18 -33.07
N ASP A 192 -17.73 3.56 -32.34
CA ASP A 192 -17.64 2.11 -32.14
C ASP A 192 -17.24 1.77 -30.71
N PRO A 193 -18.19 1.79 -29.78
CA PRO A 193 -17.88 1.47 -28.38
C PRO A 193 -17.36 0.04 -28.19
N VAL A 194 -17.99 -0.94 -28.85
CA VAL A 194 -17.65 -2.36 -28.63
C VAL A 194 -16.28 -2.69 -29.19
N GLY A 195 -15.99 -2.31 -30.44
CA GLY A 195 -14.69 -2.58 -31.03
C GLY A 195 -13.53 -1.96 -30.28
N ASN A 196 -13.66 -0.68 -29.86
CA ASN A 196 -12.60 -0.01 -29.10
C ASN A 196 -12.40 -0.59 -27.70
N LEU A 197 -13.46 -0.95 -26.98
CA LEU A 197 -13.37 -1.58 -25.66
C LEU A 197 -12.82 -3.02 -25.75
N THR A 198 -13.14 -3.74 -26.84
CA THR A 198 -12.60 -5.09 -27.07
C THR A 198 -11.08 -5.08 -27.23
N VAL A 199 -10.50 -4.06 -27.86
CA VAL A 199 -9.04 -3.93 -27.94
C VAL A 199 -8.42 -3.84 -26.53
N ILE A 200 -9.04 -3.09 -25.63
CA ILE A 200 -8.58 -2.97 -24.26
C ILE A 200 -8.70 -4.31 -23.51
N TYR A 201 -9.82 -5.00 -23.70
CA TYR A 201 -10.05 -6.32 -23.12
C TYR A 201 -8.99 -7.35 -23.56
N GLU A 202 -8.68 -7.41 -24.85
CA GLU A 202 -7.66 -8.34 -25.37
C GLU A 202 -6.26 -8.03 -24.84
N GLU A 203 -5.93 -6.74 -24.65
CA GLU A 203 -4.67 -6.37 -24.02
C GLU A 203 -4.63 -6.74 -22.52
N MET A 204 -5.72 -6.56 -21.78
CA MET A 204 -5.83 -7.01 -20.39
C MET A 204 -5.65 -8.52 -20.29
N LYS A 205 -6.27 -9.28 -21.18
CA LYS A 205 -6.15 -10.74 -21.27
C LYS A 205 -4.72 -11.17 -21.56
N SER A 206 -4.10 -10.56 -22.56
CA SER A 206 -2.69 -10.83 -22.90
C SER A 206 -1.73 -10.52 -21.73
N ASP A 207 -1.98 -9.43 -21.02
CA ASP A 207 -1.19 -9.07 -19.83
C ASP A 207 -1.38 -10.08 -18.68
N TYR A 208 -2.61 -10.54 -18.46
CA TYR A 208 -2.92 -11.60 -17.52
C TYR A 208 -2.18 -12.91 -17.84
N GLU A 209 -2.19 -13.34 -19.11
CA GLU A 209 -1.47 -14.54 -19.54
C GLU A 209 0.03 -14.45 -19.27
N LYS A 210 0.63 -13.26 -19.47
CA LYS A 210 2.03 -13.00 -19.09
C LYS A 210 2.24 -13.11 -17.57
N CYS A 211 1.32 -12.58 -16.78
CA CYS A 211 1.40 -12.66 -15.32
C CYS A 211 1.27 -14.13 -14.82
N VAL A 212 0.40 -14.94 -15.44
CA VAL A 212 0.28 -16.37 -15.16
C VAL A 212 1.57 -17.12 -15.51
N TYR A 213 2.16 -16.79 -16.68
CA TYR A 213 3.45 -17.37 -17.05
C TYR A 213 4.54 -17.02 -16.02
N GLU A 214 4.63 -15.76 -15.60
CA GLU A 214 5.57 -15.32 -14.58
C GLU A 214 5.36 -16.02 -13.25
N PHE A 215 4.10 -16.17 -12.80
CA PHE A 215 3.78 -16.90 -11.58
C PHE A 215 4.33 -18.33 -11.59
N ASN A 216 4.15 -19.04 -12.70
CA ASN A 216 4.58 -20.43 -12.86
C ASN A 216 6.10 -20.60 -12.94
N HIS A 217 6.84 -19.54 -13.33
CA HIS A 217 8.29 -19.59 -13.51
C HIS A 217 9.06 -18.82 -12.42
N THR A 218 8.37 -18.23 -11.46
CA THR A 218 8.98 -17.47 -10.37
C THR A 218 9.32 -18.37 -9.19
N ARG A 219 10.58 -18.30 -8.73
CA ARG A 219 10.97 -18.84 -7.42
C ARG A 219 10.61 -17.82 -6.35
N PHE A 220 9.62 -18.14 -5.54
CA PHE A 220 9.18 -17.28 -4.44
C PHE A 220 10.08 -17.46 -3.22
N GLN A 221 10.46 -16.36 -2.58
CA GLN A 221 11.27 -16.39 -1.35
C GLN A 221 10.45 -16.81 -0.12
N THR A 222 9.14 -16.60 -0.14
CA THR A 222 8.25 -16.96 0.97
C THR A 222 6.92 -17.50 0.46
N VAL A 223 6.27 -18.37 1.25
CA VAL A 223 4.91 -18.89 0.98
C VAL A 223 3.92 -17.73 0.84
N ASN A 224 3.97 -16.76 1.74
CA ASN A 224 3.10 -15.58 1.74
C ASN A 224 3.25 -14.74 0.46
N ALA A 225 4.46 -14.65 -0.12
CA ALA A 225 4.66 -13.95 -1.40
C ALA A 225 3.98 -14.67 -2.56
N LYS A 226 4.01 -16.00 -2.56
CA LYS A 226 3.33 -16.82 -3.56
C LYS A 226 1.80 -16.69 -3.45
N GLU A 227 1.26 -16.77 -2.24
CA GLU A 227 -0.17 -16.62 -1.99
C GLU A 227 -0.68 -15.24 -2.43
N ARG A 228 0.03 -14.17 -2.04
CA ARG A 228 -0.34 -12.81 -2.48
C ARG A 228 -0.31 -12.63 -4.00
N PHE A 229 0.64 -13.26 -4.69
CA PHE A 229 0.65 -13.21 -6.15
C PHE A 229 -0.54 -13.97 -6.74
N LYS A 230 -0.86 -15.14 -6.18
CA LYS A 230 -2.02 -15.93 -6.58
C LYS A 230 -3.31 -15.13 -6.40
N ASP A 231 -3.53 -14.53 -5.24
CA ASP A 231 -4.68 -13.67 -4.95
C ASP A 231 -4.78 -12.49 -5.94
N ALA A 232 -3.63 -11.89 -6.29
CA ALA A 232 -3.59 -10.80 -7.26
C ALA A 232 -4.00 -11.27 -8.67
N LEU A 233 -3.62 -12.49 -9.08
CA LEU A 233 -4.04 -13.08 -10.35
C LEU A 233 -5.55 -13.39 -10.36
N GLU A 234 -6.08 -13.96 -9.29
CA GLU A 234 -7.51 -14.26 -9.17
C GLU A 234 -8.34 -12.99 -9.23
N ASN A 235 -7.93 -11.94 -8.50
CA ASN A 235 -8.57 -10.63 -8.56
C ASN A 235 -8.49 -10.01 -9.97
N TYR A 236 -7.34 -10.11 -10.63
CA TYR A 236 -7.17 -9.57 -11.98
C TYR A 236 -8.06 -10.30 -12.99
N GLN A 237 -8.11 -11.62 -12.91
CA GLN A 237 -9.00 -12.44 -13.75
C GLN A 237 -10.48 -12.06 -13.53
N HIS A 238 -10.88 -11.85 -12.29
CA HIS A 238 -12.22 -11.41 -11.94
C HIS A 238 -12.55 -10.04 -12.58
N GLU A 239 -11.66 -9.06 -12.48
CA GLU A 239 -11.86 -7.73 -13.07
C GLU A 239 -11.92 -7.78 -14.61
N ILE A 240 -11.10 -8.61 -15.26
CA ILE A 240 -11.17 -8.84 -16.71
C ILE A 240 -12.56 -9.40 -17.08
N GLY A 241 -13.07 -10.35 -16.30
CA GLY A 241 -14.40 -10.92 -16.48
C GLY A 241 -15.53 -9.89 -16.35
N ARG A 242 -15.44 -9.02 -15.33
CA ARG A 242 -16.41 -7.92 -15.13
C ARG A 242 -16.38 -6.95 -16.31
N PHE A 243 -15.19 -6.57 -16.76
CA PHE A 243 -15.04 -5.67 -17.90
C PHE A 243 -15.64 -6.27 -19.18
N ARG A 244 -15.39 -7.57 -19.44
CA ARG A 244 -15.99 -8.29 -20.58
C ARG A 244 -17.52 -8.31 -20.49
N LYS A 245 -18.06 -8.68 -19.32
CA LYS A 245 -19.52 -8.67 -19.09
C LYS A 245 -20.12 -7.28 -19.39
N GLY A 246 -19.45 -6.20 -19.00
CA GLY A 246 -19.88 -4.83 -19.30
C GLY A 246 -19.91 -4.52 -20.80
N ILE A 247 -18.89 -4.98 -21.56
CA ILE A 247 -18.84 -4.85 -23.02
C ILE A 247 -20.04 -5.60 -23.65
N ASP A 248 -20.32 -6.82 -23.20
CA ASP A 248 -21.45 -7.62 -23.70
C ASP A 248 -22.78 -6.90 -23.49
N GLN A 249 -22.98 -6.20 -22.36
CA GLN A 249 -24.19 -5.42 -22.14
C GLN A 249 -24.32 -4.23 -23.12
N ILE A 250 -23.20 -3.57 -23.45
CA ILE A 250 -23.17 -2.51 -24.46
C ILE A 250 -23.50 -3.07 -25.86
N GLU A 251 -23.01 -4.26 -26.16
CA GLU A 251 -23.21 -4.92 -27.43
C GLU A 251 -24.67 -5.34 -27.64
N TYR A 252 -25.25 -6.05 -26.67
CA TYR A 252 -26.53 -6.74 -26.85
C TYR A 252 -27.75 -5.95 -26.39
N ARG A 253 -27.57 -4.78 -25.68
CA ARG A 253 -28.68 -4.00 -25.15
C ARG A 253 -28.73 -2.58 -25.68
N ASP A 254 -29.72 -2.29 -26.47
CA ASP A 254 -29.90 -0.99 -27.15
C ASP A 254 -29.88 0.20 -26.16
N PHE A 255 -30.59 0.10 -25.02
CA PHE A 255 -30.65 1.17 -24.06
C PHE A 255 -29.30 1.37 -23.34
N VAL A 256 -28.56 0.29 -23.08
CA VAL A 256 -27.21 0.34 -22.50
C VAL A 256 -26.25 1.01 -23.48
N LYS A 257 -26.26 0.58 -24.74
CA LYS A 257 -25.44 1.18 -25.81
C LYS A 257 -25.74 2.66 -25.99
N LYS A 258 -27.00 3.05 -26.04
CA LYS A 258 -27.42 4.46 -26.18
C LYS A 258 -26.99 5.27 -24.96
N ALA A 259 -27.17 4.77 -23.73
CA ALA A 259 -26.75 5.43 -22.52
C ALA A 259 -25.24 5.65 -22.51
N PHE A 260 -24.46 4.64 -22.89
CA PHE A 260 -23.01 4.73 -22.99
C PHE A 260 -22.56 5.78 -24.02
N VAL A 261 -23.18 5.79 -25.19
CA VAL A 261 -22.89 6.80 -26.23
C VAL A 261 -23.26 8.21 -25.77
N TYR A 262 -24.40 8.39 -25.11
CA TYR A 262 -24.81 9.71 -24.61
C TYR A 262 -23.91 10.21 -23.46
N MET A 263 -23.47 9.32 -22.59
CA MET A 263 -22.45 9.63 -21.58
C MET A 263 -21.20 10.21 -22.27
N ASN A 264 -20.64 9.52 -23.27
CA ASN A 264 -19.44 9.98 -23.97
C ASN A 264 -19.66 11.32 -24.70
N LYS A 265 -20.84 11.52 -25.33
CA LYS A 265 -21.21 12.80 -25.96
C LYS A 265 -21.25 13.93 -24.93
N THR A 266 -21.79 13.70 -23.74
CA THR A 266 -21.88 14.70 -22.66
C THR A 266 -20.48 15.15 -22.22
N PHE A 267 -19.57 14.21 -22.00
CA PHE A 267 -18.19 14.56 -21.60
C PHE A 267 -17.42 15.23 -22.72
N MET A 268 -17.60 14.80 -23.96
CA MET A 268 -16.99 15.46 -25.12
C MET A 268 -17.43 16.92 -25.23
N THR A 269 -18.73 17.20 -25.09
CA THR A 269 -19.29 18.56 -25.20
C THR A 269 -18.86 19.44 -24.01
N LYS A 270 -18.92 18.93 -22.78
CA LYS A 270 -18.56 19.67 -21.58
C LYS A 270 -17.09 20.08 -21.59
N LEU A 271 -16.18 19.15 -21.90
CA LEU A 271 -14.75 19.37 -21.85
C LEU A 271 -14.25 20.26 -23.01
N ALA A 272 -14.91 20.24 -24.16
CA ALA A 272 -14.64 21.16 -25.25
C ALA A 272 -14.93 22.62 -24.86
N GLY A 273 -15.95 22.85 -24.00
CA GLY A 273 -16.30 24.19 -23.51
C GLY A 273 -15.39 24.75 -22.42
N GLU A 274 -14.63 23.91 -21.71
CA GLU A 274 -13.78 24.31 -20.58
C GLU A 274 -12.32 24.64 -20.97
N HIS A 275 -12.01 24.81 -22.24
CA HIS A 275 -10.64 25.00 -22.76
C HIS A 275 -9.64 23.90 -22.33
N ARG A 276 -10.11 22.76 -21.85
CA ARG A 276 -9.29 21.59 -21.52
C ARG A 276 -9.17 20.72 -22.76
N GLN A 277 -7.96 20.50 -23.22
CA GLN A 277 -7.65 19.57 -24.34
C GLN A 277 -7.77 18.10 -23.90
N ILE A 278 -8.90 17.71 -23.29
CA ILE A 278 -9.16 16.34 -22.90
C ILE A 278 -10.04 15.72 -23.99
N SER A 279 -9.46 14.83 -24.76
CA SER A 279 -10.13 14.16 -25.89
C SER A 279 -10.76 12.82 -25.55
N GLY A 280 -10.58 12.31 -24.32
CA GLY A 280 -11.05 10.99 -23.93
C GLY A 280 -10.84 10.68 -22.46
N TRP A 281 -11.22 9.48 -22.09
CA TRP A 281 -11.03 8.91 -20.75
C TRP A 281 -9.58 8.51 -20.51
N ARG A 282 -9.15 8.48 -19.24
CA ARG A 282 -8.01 7.66 -18.85
C ARG A 282 -8.42 6.20 -18.83
N LEU A 283 -7.50 5.28 -19.13
CA LEU A 283 -7.81 3.85 -19.22
C LEU A 283 -8.54 3.32 -17.98
N PHE A 284 -8.06 3.66 -16.78
CA PHE A 284 -8.69 3.20 -15.53
C PHE A 284 -10.12 3.73 -15.34
N GLN A 285 -10.43 4.95 -15.84
CA GLN A 285 -11.76 5.53 -15.73
C GLN A 285 -12.78 4.74 -16.55
N ILE A 286 -12.46 4.48 -17.82
CA ILE A 286 -13.37 3.75 -18.69
C ILE A 286 -13.49 2.26 -18.29
N VAL A 287 -12.38 1.63 -17.86
CA VAL A 287 -12.44 0.26 -17.35
C VAL A 287 -13.34 0.20 -16.12
N PHE A 288 -13.19 1.12 -15.17
CA PHE A 288 -14.06 1.20 -13.99
C PHE A 288 -15.54 1.38 -14.38
N ILE A 289 -15.86 2.33 -15.26
CA ILE A 289 -17.25 2.58 -15.67
C ILE A 289 -17.85 1.33 -16.32
N VAL A 290 -17.15 0.71 -17.27
CA VAL A 290 -17.65 -0.46 -18.01
C VAL A 290 -17.79 -1.68 -17.11
N SER A 291 -16.85 -1.90 -16.18
CA SER A 291 -16.95 -3.00 -15.21
C SER A 291 -18.14 -2.89 -14.26
N LEU A 292 -18.68 -1.67 -14.04
CA LEU A 292 -19.84 -1.43 -13.19
C LEU A 292 -21.19 -1.54 -13.94
N ILE A 293 -21.19 -1.72 -15.25
CA ILE A 293 -22.45 -1.68 -16.02
C ILE A 293 -23.43 -2.75 -15.54
N CYS A 294 -22.97 -3.98 -15.29
CA CYS A 294 -23.84 -5.05 -14.83
C CYS A 294 -24.53 -4.71 -13.49
N GLU A 295 -23.81 -4.12 -12.55
CA GLU A 295 -24.37 -3.68 -11.26
C GLU A 295 -25.37 -2.54 -11.45
N MET A 296 -25.05 -1.55 -12.30
CA MET A 296 -25.89 -0.39 -12.55
C MET A 296 -27.22 -0.77 -13.22
N ILE A 297 -27.23 -1.76 -14.13
CA ILE A 297 -28.44 -2.17 -14.83
C ILE A 297 -29.19 -3.32 -14.17
N ARG A 298 -28.67 -3.88 -13.08
CA ARG A 298 -29.22 -5.07 -12.41
C ARG A 298 -30.68 -4.92 -12.00
N SER A 299 -31.06 -3.74 -11.51
CA SER A 299 -32.44 -3.50 -11.07
C SER A 299 -33.46 -3.77 -12.17
N GLU A 300 -33.08 -3.60 -13.44
CA GLU A 300 -33.94 -3.82 -14.60
C GLU A 300 -33.88 -5.26 -15.13
N TYR A 301 -32.72 -5.90 -15.03
CA TYR A 301 -32.49 -7.22 -15.63
C TYR A 301 -32.20 -8.30 -14.57
N LYS A 302 -32.97 -8.29 -13.47
CA LYS A 302 -32.78 -9.20 -12.31
C LYS A 302 -32.82 -10.69 -12.67
N ASN A 303 -33.56 -11.05 -13.73
CA ASN A 303 -33.73 -12.44 -14.16
C ASN A 303 -32.71 -12.89 -15.20
N ASP A 304 -31.79 -12.02 -15.62
CA ASP A 304 -30.71 -12.39 -16.53
C ASP A 304 -29.56 -13.03 -15.74
N PRO A 305 -29.21 -14.31 -16.02
CA PRO A 305 -28.16 -15.01 -15.31
C PRO A 305 -26.81 -14.25 -15.34
N ASN A 306 -26.49 -13.60 -16.47
CA ASN A 306 -25.22 -12.87 -16.63
C ASN A 306 -25.15 -11.60 -15.77
N ILE A 307 -26.29 -11.09 -15.28
CA ILE A 307 -26.41 -9.90 -14.44
C ILE A 307 -26.77 -10.26 -13.01
N ALA A 308 -27.53 -11.35 -12.81
CA ALA A 308 -27.97 -11.80 -11.47
C ALA A 308 -26.78 -12.16 -10.57
N GLU A 309 -25.68 -12.62 -11.14
CA GLU A 309 -24.42 -12.91 -10.43
C GLU A 309 -23.61 -11.66 -10.05
N ALA A 310 -24.02 -10.46 -10.51
CA ALA A 310 -23.35 -9.23 -10.09
C ALA A 310 -23.51 -9.06 -8.59
N ASP A 311 -22.38 -9.04 -7.87
CA ASP A 311 -22.34 -8.98 -6.41
C ASP A 311 -22.68 -7.56 -5.94
N ILE A 312 -23.91 -7.40 -5.44
CA ILE A 312 -24.38 -6.11 -4.90
C ILE A 312 -23.95 -5.84 -3.47
N GLU A 313 -23.47 -6.85 -2.76
CA GLU A 313 -22.98 -6.69 -1.40
C GLU A 313 -21.51 -6.25 -1.37
N THR A 314 -20.83 -6.31 -2.50
CA THR A 314 -19.42 -5.90 -2.61
C THR A 314 -19.30 -4.40 -2.86
N ALA A 315 -18.54 -3.73 -2.00
CA ALA A 315 -18.17 -2.33 -2.21
C ALA A 315 -17.04 -2.22 -3.25
N ASN A 316 -17.26 -1.45 -4.32
CA ASN A 316 -16.25 -1.19 -5.34
C ASN A 316 -15.31 -0.07 -4.88
N LEU A 317 -14.03 -0.39 -4.67
CA LEU A 317 -13.00 0.57 -4.26
C LEU A 317 -12.13 0.97 -5.46
N LEU A 318 -12.28 2.21 -5.92
CA LEU A 318 -11.36 2.79 -6.90
C LEU A 318 -10.14 3.39 -6.20
N TYR A 319 -9.06 2.62 -6.13
CA TYR A 319 -7.79 3.07 -5.57
C TYR A 319 -6.90 3.68 -6.65
N PHE A 320 -6.73 5.00 -6.61
CA PHE A 320 -5.86 5.74 -7.52
C PHE A 320 -5.31 6.99 -6.81
N PRO A 321 -4.08 7.48 -7.15
CA PRO A 321 -3.51 8.68 -6.53
C PRO A 321 -4.43 9.88 -6.58
N THR A 322 -4.34 10.76 -5.57
CA THR A 322 -5.07 12.03 -5.53
C THR A 322 -4.72 12.87 -6.75
N GLY A 323 -5.72 13.54 -7.34
CA GLY A 323 -5.55 14.29 -8.60
C GLY A 323 -5.52 13.41 -9.85
N GLY A 324 -5.69 12.09 -9.72
CA GLY A 324 -5.67 11.15 -10.84
C GLY A 324 -6.96 11.10 -11.68
N GLY A 325 -8.00 11.89 -11.36
CA GLY A 325 -9.26 11.90 -12.13
C GLY A 325 -10.29 10.86 -11.69
N LYS A 326 -10.31 10.47 -10.40
CA LYS A 326 -11.34 9.57 -9.84
C LYS A 326 -12.75 10.16 -9.95
N THR A 327 -12.87 11.45 -9.74
CA THR A 327 -14.16 12.15 -9.79
C THR A 327 -14.83 12.03 -11.16
N GLU A 328 -14.06 12.13 -12.23
CA GLU A 328 -14.56 11.97 -13.58
C GLU A 328 -15.07 10.54 -13.84
N ALA A 329 -14.41 9.52 -13.27
CA ALA A 329 -14.89 8.13 -13.37
C ALA A 329 -16.25 7.93 -12.67
N PHE A 330 -16.41 8.49 -11.47
CA PHE A 330 -17.70 8.44 -10.75
C PHE A 330 -18.78 9.23 -11.47
N LEU A 331 -18.47 10.44 -11.96
CA LEU A 331 -19.40 11.23 -12.76
C LEU A 331 -19.80 10.50 -14.05
N GLY A 332 -18.87 9.80 -14.70
CA GLY A 332 -19.15 8.97 -15.87
C GLY A 332 -20.19 7.90 -15.55
N ALA A 333 -19.99 7.15 -14.47
CA ALA A 333 -20.93 6.13 -14.02
C ALA A 333 -22.33 6.73 -13.70
N CYS A 334 -22.37 7.88 -13.00
CA CYS A 334 -23.60 8.59 -12.70
C CYS A 334 -24.34 9.03 -13.98
N VAL A 335 -23.63 9.67 -14.92
CA VAL A 335 -24.21 10.13 -16.18
C VAL A 335 -24.71 8.97 -17.03
N PHE A 336 -23.97 7.85 -17.07
CA PHE A 336 -24.45 6.64 -17.73
C PHE A 336 -25.79 6.19 -17.11
N ASN A 337 -25.85 6.07 -15.79
CA ASN A 337 -27.06 5.61 -15.11
C ASN A 337 -28.25 6.55 -15.33
N MET A 338 -28.03 7.87 -15.32
CA MET A 338 -29.06 8.86 -15.63
C MET A 338 -29.65 8.68 -17.03
N PHE A 339 -28.80 8.48 -18.05
CA PHE A 339 -29.30 8.24 -19.40
C PHE A 339 -29.97 6.88 -19.51
N PHE A 340 -29.44 5.84 -18.88
CA PHE A 340 -30.06 4.53 -18.86
C PHE A 340 -31.46 4.57 -18.25
N ASP A 341 -31.64 5.22 -17.12
CA ASP A 341 -32.95 5.37 -16.47
C ASP A 341 -33.94 6.15 -17.36
N ARG A 342 -33.49 7.23 -17.99
CA ARG A 342 -34.35 8.04 -18.88
C ARG A 342 -34.76 7.27 -20.14
N LEU A 343 -33.86 6.55 -20.78
CA LEU A 343 -34.13 5.80 -21.99
C LEU A 343 -35.13 4.67 -21.78
N ARG A 344 -35.23 4.11 -20.59
CA ARG A 344 -36.22 3.08 -20.25
C ARG A 344 -37.52 3.63 -19.65
N GLY A 345 -37.69 4.95 -19.67
CA GLY A 345 -38.93 5.60 -19.24
C GLY A 345 -39.09 5.86 -17.76
N LYS A 346 -38.04 5.69 -16.94
CA LYS A 346 -38.06 6.06 -15.55
C LYS A 346 -37.93 7.58 -15.42
N ASN A 347 -39.06 8.27 -15.21
CA ASN A 347 -39.12 9.73 -15.21
C ASN A 347 -39.07 10.34 -13.81
N ASP A 348 -39.35 9.58 -12.78
CA ASP A 348 -39.45 10.02 -11.40
C ASP A 348 -38.16 9.71 -10.61
N GLY A 349 -37.45 10.78 -10.34
CA GLY A 349 -36.25 10.76 -9.52
C GLY A 349 -35.00 10.14 -10.17
N ILE A 350 -33.89 10.45 -9.61
CA ILE A 350 -32.61 9.77 -9.80
C ILE A 350 -32.26 9.14 -8.45
#